data_3a66feac8fe95cf7ecdf64f4f41bb041
#
_entry.id   3a66feac8fe95cf7ecdf64f4f41bb041
#
_cell.length_a   1.000
_cell.length_b   1.000
_cell.length_c   1.000
_cell.angle_alpha   90.00
_cell.angle_beta   90.00
_cell.angle_gamma   90.00
#
_symmetry.space_group_name_H-M   'P 1'
#
loop_
_entity.id
_entity.type
_entity.pdbx_description
1 polymer ?
#
loop_
_entity_poly.entity_id
_entity_poly.type
_entity_poly.pdbx_seq_one_letter_code
_entity_poly.pdbx_strand_id
1 'polypeptide(L)' 'MKVLSNLPTPVLAGVVREKSVKSAIAEIKNCMYDGAGMIDLHISCLERVDTNQLREIINSSKLPVLALNYDTTYD' A
#
# COMPACT_ATOMS: atom_id res chain seq x y z
N MET A 1 -2.70 -10.74 -1.74
CA MET A 1 -1.34 -10.52 -1.18
C MET A 1 -0.29 -11.11 -2.07
N LYS A 2 0.90 -10.58 -2.00
CA LYS A 2 2.02 -11.19 -2.72
C LYS A 2 3.16 -11.52 -1.76
N VAL A 3 3.95 -12.52 -2.12
CA VAL A 3 5.10 -12.98 -1.33
C VAL A 3 6.37 -12.39 -1.93
N LEU A 4 7.18 -11.77 -1.08
CA LEU A 4 8.50 -11.28 -1.47
C LEU A 4 9.53 -12.36 -1.16
N SER A 5 9.86 -13.15 -2.17
CA SER A 5 10.67 -14.34 -2.00
C SER A 5 12.17 -14.09 -2.10
N ASN A 6 12.58 -12.90 -2.50
CA ASN A 6 14.00 -12.53 -2.61
C ASN A 6 14.60 -12.04 -1.29
N LEU A 7 13.81 -12.05 -0.21
CA LEU A 7 14.28 -11.69 1.13
C LEU A 7 14.74 -12.95 1.88
N PRO A 8 15.61 -12.81 2.88
CA PRO A 8 16.05 -13.96 3.70
C PRO A 8 14.88 -14.70 4.33
N THR A 9 13.86 -13.97 4.73
CA THR A 9 12.59 -14.54 5.22
C THR A 9 11.48 -14.02 4.33
N PRO A 10 10.69 -14.89 3.71
CA PRO A 10 9.57 -14.43 2.87
C PRO A 10 8.61 -13.54 3.66
N VAL A 11 8.19 -12.45 3.04
CA VAL A 11 7.28 -11.48 3.64
C VAL A 11 6.03 -11.38 2.78
N LEU A 12 4.86 -11.42 3.41
CA LEU A 12 3.60 -11.18 2.73
C LEU A 12 3.36 -9.69 2.63
N ALA A 13 3.24 -9.20 1.41
CA ALA A 13 2.96 -7.79 1.17
C ALA A 13 1.48 -7.64 0.82
N GLY A 14 0.77 -6.79 1.57
CA GLY A 14 -0.60 -6.43 1.25
C GLY A 14 -0.61 -5.40 0.14
N VAL A 15 -1.22 -5.71 -0.99
CA VAL A 15 -1.28 -4.83 -2.14
C VAL A 15 -2.52 -3.94 -2.02
N VAL A 16 -2.31 -2.61 -2.03
CA VAL A 16 -3.39 -1.64 -1.90
C VAL A 16 -3.50 -0.85 -3.20
N ARG A 17 -4.63 -1.04 -3.91
CA ARG A 17 -4.93 -0.41 -5.21
C ARG A 17 -6.28 0.29 -5.14
N GLU A 18 -6.44 1.17 -4.18
CA GLU A 18 -7.71 1.84 -3.94
C GLU A 18 -7.70 3.24 -4.54
N LYS A 19 -8.89 3.75 -4.85
CA LYS A 19 -9.04 5.05 -5.51
C LYS A 19 -9.14 6.21 -4.53
N SER A 20 -9.53 5.95 -3.30
CA SER A 20 -9.77 7.01 -2.31
C SER A 20 -8.96 6.77 -1.04
N VAL A 21 -8.77 7.85 -0.28
CA VAL A 21 -8.09 7.78 1.02
C VAL A 21 -8.81 6.81 1.94
N LYS A 22 -10.12 6.93 2.02
CA LYS A 22 -10.92 6.11 2.94
C LYS A 22 -10.82 4.62 2.61
N SER A 23 -10.94 4.26 1.34
CA SER A 23 -10.86 2.85 0.94
C SER A 23 -9.43 2.32 1.04
N ALA A 24 -8.42 3.16 0.82
CA ALA A 24 -7.04 2.76 1.00
C ALA A 24 -6.75 2.44 2.46
N ILE A 25 -7.19 3.28 3.39
CA ILE A 25 -7.00 3.04 4.81
C ILE A 25 -7.73 1.77 5.25
N ALA A 26 -8.94 1.56 4.76
CA ALA A 26 -9.71 0.36 5.08
C ALA A 26 -8.98 -0.91 4.59
N GLU A 27 -8.44 -0.86 3.38
CA GLU A 27 -7.71 -2.01 2.81
C GLU A 27 -6.42 -2.28 3.57
N ILE A 28 -5.72 -1.22 4.01
CA ILE A 28 -4.52 -1.39 4.84
C ILE A 28 -4.87 -2.13 6.13
N LYS A 29 -5.97 -1.78 6.76
CA LYS A 29 -6.41 -2.48 7.98
C LYS A 29 -6.72 -3.94 7.70
N ASN A 30 -7.36 -4.22 6.57
CA ASN A 30 -7.63 -5.60 6.16
C ASN A 30 -6.34 -6.38 5.96
N CYS A 31 -5.35 -5.78 5.33
CA CYS A 31 -4.05 -6.42 5.11
C CYS A 31 -3.36 -6.73 6.44
N MET A 32 -3.39 -5.80 7.39
CA MET A 32 -2.83 -6.05 8.71
C MET A 32 -3.54 -7.19 9.42
N TYR A 33 -4.85 -7.23 9.32
CA TYR A 33 -5.66 -8.28 9.92
C TYR A 33 -5.33 -9.65 9.29
N ASP A 34 -5.07 -9.67 8.00
CA ASP A 34 -4.76 -10.89 7.25
C ASP A 34 -3.33 -11.39 7.45
N GLY A 35 -2.52 -10.66 8.20
CA GLY A 35 -1.17 -11.10 8.54
C GLY A 35 -0.08 -10.58 7.61
N ALA A 36 -0.34 -9.52 6.86
CA ALA A 36 0.69 -8.90 6.03
C ALA A 36 1.84 -8.36 6.90
N GLY A 37 3.05 -8.46 6.40
CA GLY A 37 4.23 -7.92 7.06
C GLY A 37 4.62 -6.54 6.54
N MET A 38 4.07 -6.12 5.41
CA MET A 38 4.29 -4.81 4.84
C MET A 38 3.14 -4.46 3.90
N ILE A 39 3.07 -3.19 3.50
CA ILE A 39 2.06 -2.70 2.57
C ILE A 39 2.74 -2.25 1.28
N ASP A 40 2.21 -2.70 0.15
CA ASP A 40 2.60 -2.26 -1.19
C ASP A 40 1.50 -1.32 -1.68
N LEU A 41 1.72 -0.01 -1.52
CA LEU A 41 0.73 1.00 -1.85
C LEU A 41 0.95 1.52 -3.27
N HIS A 42 -0.05 1.33 -4.13
CA HIS A 42 -0.04 1.81 -5.50
C HIS A 42 -0.60 3.23 -5.55
N ILE A 43 0.28 4.21 -5.49
CA ILE A 43 -0.11 5.62 -5.46
C ILE A 43 -0.86 6.01 -6.73
N SER A 44 -0.48 5.46 -7.87
CA SER A 44 -1.10 5.79 -9.15
C SER A 44 -2.58 5.44 -9.23
N CYS A 45 -3.06 4.56 -8.35
CA CYS A 45 -4.48 4.22 -8.30
C CYS A 45 -5.31 5.25 -7.54
N LEU A 46 -4.67 6.05 -6.69
CA LEU A 46 -5.37 7.05 -5.89
C LEU A 46 -5.78 8.25 -6.76
N GLU A 47 -7.00 8.72 -6.56
CA GLU A 47 -7.54 9.86 -7.28
C GLU A 47 -7.60 11.09 -6.36
N ARG A 48 -7.16 12.24 -6.88
CA ARG A 48 -7.28 13.52 -6.20
C ARG A 48 -6.71 13.52 -4.78
N VAL A 49 -5.56 12.88 -4.61
CA VAL A 49 -4.90 12.77 -3.30
C VAL A 49 -3.73 13.73 -3.25
N ASP A 50 -3.72 14.61 -2.25
CA ASP A 50 -2.60 15.49 -2.02
C ASP A 50 -1.57 14.84 -1.06
N THR A 51 -0.47 15.56 -0.81
CA THR A 51 0.61 15.05 0.03
C THR A 51 0.15 14.76 1.46
N ASN A 52 -0.73 15.60 2.01
CA ASN A 52 -1.22 15.40 3.37
C ASN A 52 -2.10 14.16 3.46
N GLN A 53 -2.94 13.93 2.46
CA GLN A 53 -3.80 12.76 2.41
C GLN A 53 -2.98 11.49 2.22
N LEU A 54 -1.94 11.53 1.40
CA LEU A 54 -1.04 10.40 1.22
C LEU A 54 -0.34 10.06 2.52
N ARG A 55 0.11 11.08 3.26
CA ARG A 55 0.73 10.89 4.56
C ARG A 55 -0.25 10.26 5.56
N GLU A 56 -1.52 10.67 5.51
CA GLU A 56 -2.56 10.09 6.34
C GLU A 56 -2.71 8.59 6.07
N ILE A 57 -2.72 8.20 4.80
CA ILE A 57 -2.80 6.79 4.42
C ILE A 57 -1.61 6.01 4.99
N ILE A 58 -0.40 6.53 4.80
CA ILE A 58 0.82 5.88 5.25
C ILE A 58 0.83 5.76 6.76
N ASN A 59 0.43 6.81 7.46
CA ASN A 59 0.44 6.82 8.93
C ASN A 59 -0.65 5.94 9.53
N SER A 60 -1.65 5.54 8.75
CA SER A 60 -2.69 4.62 9.24
C SER A 60 -2.16 3.21 9.42
N SER A 61 -1.03 2.90 8.80
CA SER A 61 -0.42 1.56 8.87
C SER A 61 0.58 1.48 10.01
N LYS A 62 0.54 0.36 10.74
CA LYS A 62 1.59 0.01 11.70
C LYS A 62 2.71 -0.79 11.04
N LEU A 63 2.53 -1.12 9.76
CA LEU A 63 3.49 -1.89 8.98
C LEU A 63 4.29 -0.95 8.10
N PRO A 64 5.51 -1.36 7.69
CA PRO A 64 6.24 -0.61 6.67
C PRO A 64 5.42 -0.48 5.40
N VAL A 65 5.43 0.71 4.82
CA VAL A 65 4.70 0.98 3.58
C VAL A 65 5.69 1.29 2.47
N LEU A 66 5.63 0.50 1.40
CA LEU A 66 6.35 0.79 0.17
C LEU A 66 5.37 1.51 -0.75
N ALA A 67 5.57 2.81 -0.93
CA ALA A 67 4.68 3.63 -1.74
C ALA A 67 5.33 3.86 -3.09
N LEU A 68 4.77 3.24 -4.12
CA LEU A 68 5.30 3.31 -5.47
C LEU A 68 4.27 3.88 -6.43
N ASN A 69 4.75 4.67 -7.37
CA ASN A 69 3.94 5.15 -8.47
C ASN A 69 4.15 4.20 -9.66
N TYR A 70 3.12 3.41 -9.93
CA TYR A 70 3.16 2.45 -11.03
C TYR A 70 2.55 3.02 -12.32
N ASP A 71 2.66 4.33 -12.49
CA ASP A 71 2.20 4.97 -13.69
C ASP A 71 3.00 4.45 -14.89
N THR A 72 2.31 3.86 -15.83
CA THR A 72 2.93 3.22 -16.98
C THR A 72 2.99 4.10 -18.21
N THR A 73 2.62 5.35 -18.10
CA THR A 73 2.56 6.25 -19.25
C THR A 73 3.94 6.55 -19.84
N TYR A 74 4.98 6.34 -19.09
CA TYR A 74 6.34 6.60 -19.54
C TYR A 74 7.09 5.34 -19.97
N ASP A 75 6.43 4.26 -20.05
CA ASP A 75 7.05 2.99 -20.45
C ASP A 75 7.48 2.96 -21.90
#